data_ee4dff0055ca235474bd59eec93286a0
#
_entry.id   ee4dff0055ca235474bd59eec93286a0
#
_cell.length_a   1.000
_cell.length_b   1.000
_cell.length_c   1.000
_cell.angle_alpha   90.00
_cell.angle_beta   90.00
_cell.angle_gamma   90.00
#
_symmetry.space_group_name_H-M   'P 1'
#
loop_
_entity.id
_entity.type
_entity.pdbx_description
1 polymer ?
#
loop_
_entity_poly.entity_id
_entity_poly.type
_entity_poly.pdbx_seq_one_letter_code
_entity_poly.pdbx_strand_id
1 'polypeptide(L)'
;MIQIKAVFNGNFDLLENIRVSPFSRAYTFSDSVYEVLPFFSKKLIALERHIERLQRSVDAINITLDIKKVTDEINQLLSASDFDNGYVYYQVTRGQDLIRSHMYSDKMDIETFGYITPCSFETKKLNVMICEDTRWGRCDIKSTSLLANVLNMNNAKSFACDEIIMHKDGILTEAGASNLFFIKNETVCTPSLSNNILPGITRSILINALSNKGIKVFEGDFNYLELKTATSAWLTS
;
A
#
# COMPACT_ATOMS: atom_id res chain seq x y z
N MET A 1 1.12 0.18 -28.15
CA MET A 1 0.79 -0.21 -26.75
C MET A 1 2.02 -0.02 -25.90
N ILE A 2 1.87 0.51 -24.69
CA ILE A 2 2.98 0.66 -23.73
C ILE A 2 3.38 -0.75 -23.27
N GLN A 3 4.66 -1.12 -23.41
CA GLN A 3 5.17 -2.38 -22.92
C GLN A 3 5.57 -2.26 -21.46
N ILE A 4 4.90 -2.97 -20.60
CA ILE A 4 5.17 -3.00 -19.15
C ILE A 4 6.19 -4.10 -18.86
N LYS A 5 7.34 -3.72 -18.29
CA LYS A 5 8.34 -4.68 -17.82
C LYS A 5 7.90 -5.28 -16.49
N ALA A 6 8.14 -6.57 -16.32
CA ALA A 6 7.80 -7.34 -15.13
C ALA A 6 8.90 -8.34 -14.77
N VAL A 7 8.87 -8.80 -13.53
CA VAL A 7 9.68 -9.91 -13.03
C VAL A 7 8.77 -10.92 -12.31
N PHE A 8 9.01 -12.19 -12.52
CA PHE A 8 8.36 -13.27 -11.79
C PHE A 8 9.39 -14.32 -11.40
N ASN A 9 9.58 -14.51 -10.10
CA ASN A 9 10.58 -15.44 -9.54
C ASN A 9 12.00 -15.25 -10.12
N GLY A 10 12.41 -13.98 -10.30
CA GLY A 10 13.73 -13.64 -10.86
C GLY A 10 13.81 -13.62 -12.38
N ASN A 11 12.77 -14.04 -13.09
CA ASN A 11 12.73 -14.02 -14.55
C ASN A 11 12.06 -12.75 -15.05
N PHE A 12 12.79 -11.95 -15.84
CA PHE A 12 12.32 -10.69 -16.41
C PHE A 12 11.68 -10.91 -17.79
N ASP A 13 10.50 -10.33 -17.99
CA ASP A 13 9.76 -10.39 -19.25
C ASP A 13 8.79 -9.20 -19.36
N LEU A 14 7.96 -9.17 -20.39
CA LEU A 14 6.81 -8.29 -20.47
C LEU A 14 5.68 -8.80 -19.55
N LEU A 15 4.93 -7.89 -18.94
CA LEU A 15 3.82 -8.23 -18.03
C LEU A 15 2.81 -9.18 -18.69
N GLU A 16 2.53 -8.99 -19.98
CA GLU A 16 1.58 -9.81 -20.75
C GLU A 16 2.02 -11.29 -20.90
N ASN A 17 3.31 -11.58 -20.72
CA ASN A 17 3.88 -12.92 -20.79
C ASN A 17 3.89 -13.65 -19.44
N ILE A 18 3.72 -12.92 -18.32
CA ILE A 18 3.74 -13.53 -16.97
C ILE A 18 2.56 -14.48 -16.81
N ARG A 19 2.84 -15.66 -16.28
CA ARG A 19 1.83 -16.70 -15.98
C ARG A 19 1.95 -17.13 -14.53
N VAL A 20 0.86 -17.06 -13.80
CA VAL A 20 0.75 -17.45 -12.40
C VAL A 20 -0.11 -18.71 -12.31
N SER A 21 0.31 -19.66 -11.49
CA SER A 21 -0.50 -20.84 -11.21
C SER A 21 -1.79 -20.48 -10.46
N PRO A 22 -2.94 -21.06 -10.82
CA PRO A 22 -4.16 -20.91 -10.03
C PRO A 22 -4.07 -21.55 -8.63
N PHE A 23 -3.05 -22.37 -8.37
CA PHE A 23 -2.74 -22.91 -7.05
C PHE A 23 -1.85 -21.98 -6.21
N SER A 24 -1.41 -20.86 -6.74
CA SER A 24 -0.72 -19.83 -5.94
C SER A 24 -1.62 -19.39 -4.78
N ARG A 25 -1.06 -19.34 -3.58
CA ARG A 25 -1.79 -18.93 -2.38
C ARG A 25 -2.16 -17.45 -2.40
N ALA A 26 -1.46 -16.63 -3.19
CA ALA A 26 -1.92 -15.26 -3.46
C ALA A 26 -3.32 -15.26 -4.09
N TYR A 27 -3.55 -16.17 -5.04
CA TYR A 27 -4.79 -16.26 -5.79
C TYR A 27 -5.94 -16.85 -4.98
N THR A 28 -5.65 -17.83 -4.12
CA THR A 28 -6.70 -18.59 -3.40
C THR A 28 -6.97 -18.10 -1.99
N PHE A 29 -6.02 -17.37 -1.35
CA PHE A 29 -6.10 -16.96 0.06
C PHE A 29 -5.66 -15.51 0.30
N SER A 30 -5.20 -14.77 -0.73
CA SER A 30 -4.51 -13.47 -0.56
C SER A 30 -3.31 -13.58 0.41
N ASP A 31 -2.62 -14.74 0.47
CA ASP A 31 -1.52 -15.04 1.36
C ASP A 31 -0.23 -14.42 0.80
N SER A 32 -0.22 -13.08 0.78
CA SER A 32 0.86 -12.28 0.19
C SER A 32 0.86 -10.86 0.72
N VAL A 33 2.01 -10.22 0.60
CA VAL A 33 2.24 -8.81 0.92
C VAL A 33 2.86 -8.09 -0.27
N TYR A 34 2.74 -6.77 -0.33
CA TYR A 34 3.21 -6.00 -1.47
C TYR A 34 3.76 -4.64 -1.07
N GLU A 35 4.53 -4.05 -1.96
CA GLU A 35 4.95 -2.67 -1.92
C GLU A 35 4.63 -1.95 -3.23
N VAL A 36 4.46 -0.64 -3.14
CA VAL A 36 4.35 0.26 -4.28
C VAL A 36 5.35 1.38 -4.06
N LEU A 37 6.42 1.37 -4.84
CA LEU A 37 7.54 2.29 -4.71
C LEU A 37 7.45 3.36 -5.79
N PRO A 38 7.21 4.63 -5.43
CA PRO A 38 7.23 5.71 -6.42
C PRO A 38 8.65 5.99 -6.88
N PHE A 39 8.79 6.41 -8.13
CA PHE A 39 10.04 6.93 -8.68
C PHE A 39 9.81 8.19 -9.49
N PHE A 40 10.76 9.12 -9.38
CA PHE A 40 10.79 10.38 -10.12
C PHE A 40 12.15 10.55 -10.79
N SER A 41 12.16 10.96 -12.05
CA SER A 41 13.39 11.10 -12.84
C SER A 41 14.29 9.87 -12.69
N LYS A 42 13.69 8.67 -12.80
CA LYS A 42 14.34 7.36 -12.65
C LYS A 42 15.04 7.13 -11.30
N LYS A 43 14.55 7.77 -10.23
CA LYS A 43 15.07 7.57 -8.86
C LYS A 43 13.95 7.10 -7.95
N LEU A 44 14.13 5.96 -7.31
CA LEU A 44 13.22 5.44 -6.29
C LEU A 44 13.17 6.39 -5.10
N ILE A 45 11.98 6.65 -4.59
CA ILE A 45 11.77 7.49 -3.41
C ILE A 45 11.68 6.59 -2.19
N ALA A 46 12.50 6.88 -1.18
CA ALA A 46 12.51 6.21 0.12
C ALA A 46 12.61 4.66 0.04
N LEU A 47 13.44 4.14 -0.88
CA LEU A 47 13.62 2.71 -1.11
C LEU A 47 13.83 1.94 0.20
N GLU A 48 14.75 2.39 1.06
CA GLU A 48 15.09 1.71 2.31
C GLU A 48 13.85 1.56 3.21
N ARG A 49 13.03 2.59 3.34
CA ARG A 49 11.80 2.55 4.15
C ARG A 49 10.75 1.58 3.58
N HIS A 50 10.65 1.49 2.24
CA HIS A 50 9.78 0.51 1.58
C HIS A 50 10.26 -0.92 1.84
N ILE A 51 11.55 -1.16 1.73
CA ILE A 51 12.16 -2.46 2.01
C ILE A 51 11.98 -2.85 3.49
N GLU A 52 12.19 -1.93 4.43
CA GLU A 52 11.93 -2.17 5.85
C GLU A 52 10.45 -2.49 6.13
N ARG A 53 9.52 -1.82 5.46
CA ARG A 53 8.09 -2.13 5.61
C ARG A 53 7.73 -3.46 4.98
N LEU A 54 8.29 -3.80 3.83
CA LEU A 54 8.14 -5.12 3.22
C LEU A 54 8.63 -6.21 4.16
N GLN A 55 9.83 -6.04 4.76
CA GLN A 55 10.37 -7.00 5.74
C GLN A 55 9.42 -7.19 6.92
N ARG A 56 8.94 -6.11 7.54
CA ARG A 56 7.95 -6.22 8.62
C ARG A 56 6.68 -6.96 8.19
N SER A 57 6.22 -6.73 6.96
CA SER A 57 5.01 -7.38 6.45
C SER A 57 5.22 -8.88 6.19
N VAL A 58 6.37 -9.30 5.63
CA VAL A 58 6.66 -10.73 5.42
C VAL A 58 6.88 -11.46 6.76
N ASP A 59 7.55 -10.81 7.73
CA ASP A 59 7.75 -11.37 9.07
C ASP A 59 6.40 -11.60 9.77
N ALA A 60 5.47 -10.63 9.64
CA ALA A 60 4.15 -10.71 10.24
C ALA A 60 3.27 -11.87 9.71
N ILE A 61 3.59 -12.38 8.53
CA ILE A 61 2.93 -13.57 7.94
C ILE A 61 3.85 -14.79 7.88
N ASN A 62 4.98 -14.76 8.61
CA ASN A 62 5.95 -15.85 8.70
C ASN A 62 6.50 -16.30 7.33
N ILE A 63 6.92 -15.37 6.49
CA ILE A 63 7.64 -15.64 5.24
C ILE A 63 9.10 -15.19 5.42
N THR A 64 10.05 -16.05 5.11
CA THR A 64 11.48 -15.70 5.05
C THR A 64 11.82 -15.20 3.66
N LEU A 65 12.39 -14.00 3.55
CA LEU A 65 12.66 -13.33 2.29
C LEU A 65 14.13 -12.95 2.14
N ASP A 66 14.69 -13.17 0.96
CA ASP A 66 15.98 -12.59 0.58
C ASP A 66 15.77 -11.14 0.13
N ILE A 67 15.94 -10.23 1.06
CA ILE A 67 15.79 -8.78 0.84
C ILE A 67 16.77 -8.24 -0.21
N LYS A 68 17.98 -8.79 -0.28
CA LYS A 68 18.96 -8.36 -1.27
C LYS A 68 18.46 -8.67 -2.68
N LYS A 69 17.98 -9.89 -2.90
CA LYS A 69 17.39 -10.31 -4.19
C LYS A 69 16.23 -9.40 -4.60
N VAL A 70 15.30 -9.12 -3.67
CA VAL A 70 14.17 -8.21 -3.92
C VAL A 70 14.62 -6.82 -4.32
N THR A 71 15.60 -6.25 -3.59
CA THR A 71 16.15 -4.93 -3.89
C THR A 71 16.83 -4.90 -5.27
N ASP A 72 17.56 -5.94 -5.61
CA ASP A 72 18.23 -6.07 -6.92
C ASP A 72 17.18 -6.16 -8.06
N GLU A 73 16.10 -6.94 -7.88
CA GLU A 73 15.02 -7.06 -8.87
C GLU A 73 14.26 -5.73 -9.07
N ILE A 74 13.97 -4.99 -7.99
CA ILE A 74 13.32 -3.66 -8.05
C ILE A 74 14.21 -2.68 -8.83
N ASN A 75 15.52 -2.63 -8.55
CA ASN A 75 16.45 -1.76 -9.25
C ASN A 75 16.59 -2.15 -10.73
N GLN A 76 16.57 -3.44 -11.04
CA GLN A 76 16.62 -3.93 -12.41
C GLN A 76 15.35 -3.57 -13.19
N LEU A 77 14.17 -3.67 -12.60
CA LEU A 77 12.91 -3.20 -13.21
C LEU A 77 12.99 -1.71 -13.56
N LEU A 78 13.48 -0.88 -12.63
CA LEU A 78 13.63 0.55 -12.88
C LEU A 78 14.62 0.82 -14.01
N SER A 79 15.78 0.14 -14.00
CA SER A 79 16.82 0.30 -15.02
C SER A 79 16.36 -0.14 -16.42
N ALA A 80 15.51 -1.17 -16.50
CA ALA A 80 14.95 -1.68 -17.75
C ALA A 80 13.76 -0.86 -18.28
N SER A 81 13.30 0.13 -17.52
CA SER A 81 12.12 0.95 -17.85
C SER A 81 12.49 2.18 -18.67
N ASP A 82 11.63 2.53 -19.63
CA ASP A 82 11.72 3.77 -20.41
C ASP A 82 10.97 4.95 -19.71
N PHE A 83 10.31 4.72 -18.58
CA PHE A 83 9.53 5.74 -17.88
C PHE A 83 10.41 6.60 -16.97
N ASP A 84 10.20 7.92 -16.98
CA ASP A 84 10.87 8.84 -16.08
C ASP A 84 10.24 8.89 -14.70
N ASN A 85 8.90 8.74 -14.62
CA ASN A 85 8.12 8.79 -13.37
C ASN A 85 7.11 7.65 -13.35
N GLY A 86 6.84 7.12 -12.18
CA GLY A 86 5.89 6.03 -12.04
C GLY A 86 5.98 5.28 -10.72
N TYR A 87 5.54 4.03 -10.75
CA TYR A 87 5.60 3.10 -9.62
C TYR A 87 6.24 1.78 -10.01
N VAL A 88 7.00 1.22 -9.10
CA VAL A 88 7.32 -0.20 -9.06
C VAL A 88 6.36 -0.87 -8.08
N TYR A 89 5.54 -1.79 -8.55
CA TYR A 89 4.79 -2.72 -7.71
C TYR A 89 5.66 -3.96 -7.48
N TYR A 90 5.72 -4.43 -6.24
CA TYR A 90 6.43 -5.65 -5.91
C TYR A 90 5.68 -6.44 -4.85
N GLN A 91 5.40 -7.72 -5.12
CA GLN A 91 4.62 -8.63 -4.28
C GLN A 91 5.45 -9.85 -3.90
N VAL A 92 5.28 -10.29 -2.67
CA VAL A 92 5.82 -11.54 -2.13
C VAL A 92 4.68 -12.41 -1.68
N THR A 93 4.66 -13.64 -2.17
CA THR A 93 3.61 -14.63 -1.90
C THR A 93 4.24 -15.85 -1.23
N ARG A 94 3.51 -16.49 -0.34
CA ARG A 94 3.96 -17.75 0.28
C ARG A 94 4.31 -18.84 -0.74
N GLY A 95 3.71 -18.82 -1.95
CA GLY A 95 3.96 -19.75 -3.01
C GLY A 95 2.76 -20.60 -3.39
N GLN A 96 3.05 -21.74 -4.03
CA GLN A 96 2.04 -22.68 -4.50
C GLN A 96 1.92 -23.89 -3.56
N ASP A 97 0.71 -24.37 -3.37
CA ASP A 97 0.44 -25.66 -2.72
C ASP A 97 -0.22 -26.61 -3.71
N LEU A 98 -0.05 -27.91 -3.52
CA LEU A 98 -0.67 -28.93 -4.38
C LEU A 98 -2.18 -29.06 -4.17
N ILE A 99 -2.65 -28.64 -2.99
CA ILE A 99 -4.06 -28.70 -2.60
C ILE A 99 -4.47 -27.37 -1.94
N ARG A 100 -5.75 -27.03 -2.06
CA ARG A 100 -6.30 -25.87 -1.35
C ARG A 100 -6.53 -26.23 0.12
N SER A 101 -5.62 -25.81 1.00
CA SER A 101 -5.71 -25.95 2.45
C SER A 101 -5.41 -24.64 3.16
N HIS A 102 -6.10 -24.35 4.28
CA HIS A 102 -5.75 -23.21 5.15
C HIS A 102 -4.40 -23.43 5.85
N MET A 103 -4.07 -24.66 6.19
CA MET A 103 -2.74 -25.02 6.66
C MET A 103 -1.81 -25.16 5.44
N TYR A 104 -0.75 -24.38 5.43
CA TYR A 104 0.26 -24.43 4.36
C TYR A 104 1.35 -25.47 4.70
N SER A 105 2.01 -25.98 3.67
CA SER A 105 3.13 -26.92 3.82
C SER A 105 4.37 -26.20 4.37
N ASP A 106 5.17 -26.87 5.20
CA ASP A 106 6.41 -26.32 5.76
C ASP A 106 7.48 -26.02 4.70
N LYS A 107 7.39 -26.67 3.55
CA LYS A 107 8.33 -26.54 2.43
C LYS A 107 7.62 -25.97 1.22
N MET A 108 7.56 -24.66 1.16
CA MET A 108 7.02 -23.93 0.01
C MET A 108 8.07 -22.98 -0.53
N ASP A 109 8.22 -22.95 -1.84
CA ASP A 109 9.02 -21.94 -2.51
C ASP A 109 8.19 -20.65 -2.62
N ILE A 110 8.69 -19.59 -2.02
CA ILE A 110 8.07 -18.26 -2.14
C ILE A 110 8.02 -17.83 -3.60
N GLU A 111 6.93 -17.17 -3.98
CA GLU A 111 6.81 -16.53 -5.29
C GLU A 111 7.00 -15.02 -5.14
N THR A 112 7.77 -14.43 -6.04
CA THR A 112 7.91 -12.98 -6.16
C THR A 112 7.37 -12.51 -7.50
N PHE A 113 6.69 -11.38 -7.49
CA PHE A 113 6.14 -10.75 -8.68
C PHE A 113 6.32 -9.23 -8.60
N GLY A 114 6.84 -8.63 -9.64
CA GLY A 114 6.95 -7.18 -9.72
C GLY A 114 6.74 -6.67 -11.14
N TYR A 115 6.29 -5.42 -11.26
CA TYR A 115 6.19 -4.72 -12.53
C TYR A 115 6.38 -3.21 -12.33
N ILE A 116 6.65 -2.50 -13.41
CA ILE A 116 6.83 -1.06 -13.42
C ILE A 116 5.82 -0.40 -14.36
N THR A 117 5.18 0.68 -13.89
CA THR A 117 4.16 1.40 -14.65
C THR A 117 4.39 2.91 -14.56
N PRO A 118 4.11 3.68 -15.64
CA PRO A 118 4.19 5.13 -15.58
C PRO A 118 3.06 5.71 -14.71
N CYS A 119 3.33 6.84 -14.08
CA CYS A 119 2.32 7.62 -13.37
C CYS A 119 2.65 9.11 -13.43
N SER A 120 1.61 9.93 -13.59
CA SER A 120 1.67 11.37 -13.33
C SER A 120 1.26 11.63 -11.88
N PHE A 121 2.09 12.38 -11.16
CA PHE A 121 1.84 12.72 -9.76
C PHE A 121 1.26 14.13 -9.69
N GLU A 122 -0.06 14.20 -9.66
CA GLU A 122 -0.78 15.47 -9.60
C GLU A 122 -1.66 15.53 -8.35
N THR A 123 -1.64 16.68 -7.69
CA THR A 123 -2.58 16.95 -6.60
C THR A 123 -3.94 17.31 -7.19
N LYS A 124 -5.00 16.72 -6.65
CA LYS A 124 -6.37 17.02 -7.06
C LYS A 124 -7.28 17.18 -5.85
N LYS A 125 -8.36 17.94 -6.02
CA LYS A 125 -9.47 17.92 -5.05
C LYS A 125 -10.25 16.64 -5.22
N LEU A 126 -10.63 16.04 -4.10
CA LEU A 126 -11.37 14.78 -4.05
C LEU A 126 -12.72 14.99 -3.39
N ASN A 127 -13.76 14.38 -3.96
CA ASN A 127 -15.01 14.14 -3.25
C ASN A 127 -14.86 12.83 -2.48
N VAL A 128 -15.09 12.85 -1.16
CA VAL A 128 -14.88 11.68 -0.32
C VAL A 128 -16.17 11.22 0.33
N MET A 129 -16.37 9.92 0.44
CA MET A 129 -17.43 9.29 1.21
C MET A 129 -16.86 8.81 2.55
N ILE A 130 -17.57 9.08 3.65
CA ILE A 130 -17.21 8.50 4.95
C ILE A 130 -18.00 7.21 5.12
N CYS A 131 -17.32 6.12 5.51
CA CYS A 131 -17.92 4.80 5.67
C CYS A 131 -17.31 4.01 6.83
N GLU A 132 -18.02 2.97 7.27
CA GLU A 132 -17.51 2.02 8.26
C GLU A 132 -16.32 1.22 7.72
N ASP A 133 -15.30 1.01 8.55
CA ASP A 133 -14.13 0.20 8.24
C ASP A 133 -14.44 -1.29 8.45
N THR A 134 -14.76 -1.97 7.37
CA THR A 134 -15.08 -3.40 7.35
C THR A 134 -13.90 -4.30 7.01
N ARG A 135 -12.68 -3.74 6.98
CA ARG A 135 -11.46 -4.50 6.71
C ARG A 135 -11.14 -5.45 7.86
N TRP A 136 -10.22 -6.39 7.61
CA TRP A 136 -9.71 -7.26 8.65
C TRP A 136 -8.89 -6.50 9.71
N GLY A 137 -8.64 -7.14 10.87
CA GLY A 137 -8.02 -6.48 12.03
C GLY A 137 -6.48 -6.35 11.97
N ARG A 138 -5.84 -6.46 10.80
CA ARG A 138 -4.39 -6.37 10.62
C ARG A 138 -4.01 -5.53 9.39
N CYS A 139 -4.56 -4.33 9.31
CA CYS A 139 -4.25 -3.37 8.24
C CYS A 139 -2.83 -2.77 8.36
N ASP A 140 -2.16 -2.97 9.50
CA ASP A 140 -0.74 -2.69 9.71
C ASP A 140 0.17 -3.52 8.79
N ILE A 141 -0.27 -4.69 8.34
CA ILE A 141 0.39 -5.54 7.35
C ILE A 141 -0.03 -5.08 5.94
N LYS A 142 0.94 -4.77 5.08
CA LYS A 142 0.62 -4.39 3.69
C LYS A 142 0.31 -5.62 2.84
N SER A 143 -0.81 -6.29 3.15
CA SER A 143 -1.26 -7.53 2.49
C SER A 143 -2.14 -7.25 1.27
N THR A 144 -2.26 -8.25 0.39
CA THR A 144 -3.17 -8.21 -0.76
C THR A 144 -4.64 -8.49 -0.40
N SER A 145 -4.97 -8.61 0.89
CA SER A 145 -6.34 -8.80 1.40
C SER A 145 -7.17 -7.52 1.32
N LEU A 146 -7.39 -7.01 0.11
CA LEU A 146 -7.98 -5.68 -0.17
C LEU A 146 -9.44 -5.72 -0.61
N LEU A 147 -10.15 -6.84 -0.42
CA LEU A 147 -11.54 -6.97 -0.92
C LEU A 147 -12.46 -5.90 -0.30
N ALA A 148 -12.34 -5.63 1.00
CA ALA A 148 -13.16 -4.60 1.65
C ALA A 148 -12.85 -3.19 1.10
N ASN A 149 -11.57 -2.87 0.85
CA ASN A 149 -11.17 -1.61 0.21
C ASN A 149 -11.82 -1.49 -1.18
N VAL A 150 -11.73 -2.56 -2.00
CA VAL A 150 -12.31 -2.60 -3.35
C VAL A 150 -13.82 -2.37 -3.31
N LEU A 151 -14.54 -3.05 -2.42
CA LEU A 151 -15.99 -2.92 -2.29
C LEU A 151 -16.38 -1.51 -1.85
N ASN A 152 -15.73 -0.95 -0.84
CA ASN A 152 -16.02 0.39 -0.33
C ASN A 152 -15.69 1.48 -1.37
N MET A 153 -14.56 1.37 -2.09
CA MET A 153 -14.19 2.29 -3.16
C MET A 153 -15.19 2.26 -4.33
N ASN A 154 -15.64 1.07 -4.74
CA ASN A 154 -16.65 0.96 -5.79
C ASN A 154 -18.02 1.46 -5.35
N ASN A 155 -18.37 1.29 -4.06
CA ASN A 155 -19.56 1.89 -3.49
C ASN A 155 -19.47 3.43 -3.54
N ALA A 156 -18.35 4.02 -3.10
CA ALA A 156 -18.13 5.47 -3.18
C ALA A 156 -18.25 6.00 -4.61
N LYS A 157 -17.67 5.29 -5.59
CA LYS A 157 -17.79 5.62 -7.00
C LYS A 157 -19.25 5.69 -7.47
N SER A 158 -20.13 4.83 -6.96
CA SER A 158 -21.57 4.86 -7.31
C SER A 158 -22.29 6.13 -6.80
N PHE A 159 -21.71 6.82 -5.82
CA PHE A 159 -22.14 8.11 -5.29
C PHE A 159 -21.32 9.30 -5.84
N ALA A 160 -20.60 9.10 -6.94
CA ALA A 160 -19.72 10.12 -7.56
C ALA A 160 -18.63 10.64 -6.59
N CYS A 161 -18.16 9.80 -5.67
CA CYS A 161 -17.01 10.07 -4.82
C CYS A 161 -15.75 9.45 -5.41
N ASP A 162 -14.62 10.15 -5.22
CA ASP A 162 -13.31 9.75 -5.74
C ASP A 162 -12.56 8.84 -4.77
N GLU A 163 -12.89 8.92 -3.47
CA GLU A 163 -12.16 8.24 -2.39
C GLU A 163 -13.08 8.03 -1.18
N ILE A 164 -12.62 7.21 -0.24
CA ILE A 164 -13.30 6.97 1.05
C ILE A 164 -12.42 7.44 2.20
N ILE A 165 -13.07 7.81 3.30
CA ILE A 165 -12.45 7.92 4.62
C ILE A 165 -13.20 6.95 5.53
N MET A 166 -12.46 6.07 6.19
CA MET A 166 -13.04 5.02 7.00
C MET A 166 -12.98 5.33 8.50
N HIS A 167 -13.93 4.80 9.22
CA HIS A 167 -13.95 4.79 10.69
C HIS A 167 -14.36 3.42 11.21
N LYS A 168 -13.92 3.09 12.41
CA LYS A 168 -14.36 1.92 13.16
C LYS A 168 -15.01 2.37 14.46
N ASP A 169 -16.24 2.00 14.67
CA ASP A 169 -17.01 2.43 15.85
C ASP A 169 -16.98 3.96 16.06
N GLY A 170 -17.04 4.72 14.98
CA GLY A 170 -16.99 6.18 15.00
C GLY A 170 -15.58 6.81 15.04
N ILE A 171 -14.52 6.04 15.27
CA ILE A 171 -13.14 6.52 15.32
C ILE A 171 -12.48 6.38 13.95
N LEU A 172 -11.93 7.49 13.43
CA LEU A 172 -11.23 7.53 12.15
C LEU A 172 -10.08 6.53 12.10
N THR A 173 -9.99 5.84 10.96
CA THR A 173 -8.84 4.97 10.64
C THR A 173 -8.01 5.59 9.53
N GLU A 174 -8.26 5.26 8.30
CA GLU A 174 -7.54 5.79 7.14
C GLU A 174 -8.45 5.87 5.91
N ALA A 175 -7.90 6.23 4.75
CA ALA A 175 -8.61 6.21 3.48
C ALA A 175 -8.49 4.85 2.78
N GLY A 176 -9.07 4.69 1.61
CA GLY A 176 -9.07 3.44 0.85
C GLY A 176 -7.69 2.92 0.48
N ALA A 177 -6.74 3.82 0.21
CA ALA A 177 -5.35 3.47 -0.11
C ALA A 177 -4.34 4.50 0.44
N SER A 178 -4.73 5.34 1.41
CA SER A 178 -3.96 6.50 1.88
C SER A 178 -4.19 6.76 3.36
N ASN A 179 -3.22 7.40 4.03
CA ASN A 179 -3.43 7.91 5.37
C ASN A 179 -4.07 9.31 5.34
N LEU A 180 -4.88 9.59 6.35
CA LEU A 180 -5.62 10.84 6.50
C LEU A 180 -4.86 11.83 7.37
N PHE A 181 -4.83 13.09 6.93
CA PHE A 181 -4.45 14.27 7.71
C PHE A 181 -5.54 15.32 7.60
N PHE A 182 -5.70 16.13 8.64
CA PHE A 182 -6.61 17.26 8.62
C PHE A 182 -6.15 18.37 9.59
N ILE A 183 -6.66 19.58 9.40
CA ILE A 183 -6.39 20.70 10.32
C ILE A 183 -7.64 20.98 11.15
N LYS A 184 -7.49 20.95 12.46
CA LYS A 184 -8.51 21.33 13.43
C LYS A 184 -7.90 22.23 14.49
N ASN A 185 -8.53 23.38 14.78
CA ASN A 185 -8.05 24.37 15.74
C ASN A 185 -6.54 24.70 15.53
N GLU A 186 -6.18 25.02 14.30
CA GLU A 186 -4.82 25.36 13.87
C GLU A 186 -3.76 24.22 14.09
N THR A 187 -4.20 23.05 14.46
CA THR A 187 -3.34 21.87 14.70
C THR A 187 -3.48 20.87 13.56
N VAL A 188 -2.36 20.39 13.06
CA VAL A 188 -2.33 19.27 12.11
C VAL A 188 -2.59 17.98 12.88
N CYS A 189 -3.62 17.24 12.46
CA CYS A 189 -4.07 16.01 13.09
C CYS A 189 -3.98 14.84 12.12
N THR A 190 -3.69 13.65 12.64
CA THR A 190 -3.76 12.38 11.91
C THR A 190 -4.10 11.25 12.87
N PRO A 191 -4.86 10.22 12.47
CA PRO A 191 -5.12 9.07 13.31
C PRO A 191 -3.83 8.38 13.79
N SER A 192 -3.84 7.95 15.07
CA SER A 192 -2.73 7.19 15.68
C SER A 192 -2.56 5.85 14.99
N LEU A 193 -1.30 5.40 14.83
CA LEU A 193 -1.02 4.08 14.27
C LEU A 193 -1.58 2.98 15.17
N SER A 194 -2.21 2.01 14.56
CA SER A 194 -2.80 0.83 15.20
C SER A 194 -2.86 -0.31 14.18
N ASN A 195 -3.40 -1.46 14.60
CA ASN A 195 -3.65 -2.57 13.67
C ASN A 195 -4.69 -2.24 12.58
N ASN A 196 -5.42 -1.13 12.70
CA ASN A 196 -6.40 -0.69 11.71
C ASN A 196 -5.82 0.30 10.69
N ILE A 197 -4.53 0.68 10.80
CA ILE A 197 -3.92 1.74 9.98
C ILE A 197 -2.58 1.27 9.46
N LEU A 198 -2.38 1.38 8.15
CA LEU A 198 -1.08 1.12 7.55
C LEU A 198 -0.07 2.21 7.94
N PRO A 199 1.14 1.86 8.44
CA PRO A 199 2.19 2.83 8.70
C PRO A 199 2.76 3.38 7.37
N GLY A 200 2.13 4.43 6.84
CA GLY A 200 2.46 5.03 5.55
C GLY A 200 3.85 5.67 5.53
N ILE A 201 4.61 5.45 4.46
CA ILE A 201 5.94 6.03 4.30
C ILE A 201 5.81 7.53 4.07
N THR A 202 4.92 7.96 3.19
CA THR A 202 4.63 9.38 2.95
C THR A 202 4.08 10.06 4.22
N ARG A 203 3.24 9.34 5.00
CA ARG A 203 2.79 9.81 6.32
C ARG A 203 3.99 10.13 7.23
N SER A 204 4.94 9.22 7.38
CA SER A 204 6.09 9.41 8.26
C SER A 204 7.03 10.51 7.74
N ILE A 205 7.21 10.62 6.42
CA ILE A 205 8.00 11.69 5.79
C ILE A 205 7.37 13.05 6.07
N LEU A 206 6.04 13.17 5.93
CA LEU A 206 5.32 14.42 6.17
C LEU A 206 5.41 14.84 7.64
N ILE A 207 5.19 13.93 8.59
CA ILE A 207 5.32 14.22 10.03
C ILE A 207 6.71 14.75 10.34
N ASN A 208 7.77 14.09 9.85
CA ASN A 208 9.14 14.52 10.05
C ASN A 208 9.41 15.90 9.41
N ALA A 209 8.90 16.14 8.20
CA ALA A 209 9.06 17.42 7.51
C ALA A 209 8.37 18.58 8.25
N LEU A 210 7.17 18.34 8.79
CA LEU A 210 6.44 19.31 9.60
C LEU A 210 7.17 19.58 10.92
N SER A 211 7.62 18.53 11.61
CA SER A 211 8.41 18.66 12.85
C SER A 211 9.69 19.47 12.66
N ASN A 212 10.41 19.25 11.55
CA ASN A 212 11.62 20.02 11.23
C ASN A 212 11.33 21.51 10.97
N LYS A 213 10.09 21.86 10.66
CA LYS A 213 9.63 23.25 10.52
C LYS A 213 8.99 23.81 11.80
N GLY A 214 9.05 23.07 12.91
CA GLY A 214 8.44 23.47 14.18
C GLY A 214 6.91 23.33 14.20
N ILE A 215 6.31 22.68 13.20
CA ILE A 215 4.87 22.42 13.14
C ILE A 215 4.58 21.08 13.83
N LYS A 216 3.87 21.13 14.94
CA LYS A 216 3.48 19.94 15.68
C LYS A 216 2.34 19.22 14.98
N VAL A 217 2.48 17.91 14.81
CA VAL A 217 1.39 17.01 14.38
C VAL A 217 0.87 16.29 15.62
N PHE A 218 -0.43 16.30 15.79
CA PHE A 218 -1.11 15.53 16.85
C PHE A 218 -1.60 14.21 16.25
N GLU A 219 -1.02 13.12 16.72
CA GLU A 219 -1.46 11.76 16.42
C GLU A 219 -2.40 11.32 17.53
N GLY A 220 -3.65 10.96 17.20
CA GLY A 220 -4.68 10.66 18.18
C GLY A 220 -5.87 9.90 17.61
N ASP A 221 -6.81 9.58 18.51
CA ASP A 221 -8.10 9.01 18.15
C ASP A 221 -9.11 10.14 17.94
N PHE A 222 -9.71 10.20 16.77
CA PHE A 222 -10.63 11.25 16.37
C PHE A 222 -11.96 10.64 15.94
N ASN A 223 -13.06 11.22 16.41
CA ASN A 223 -14.37 10.86 15.88
C ASN A 223 -14.52 11.38 14.45
N TYR A 224 -15.11 10.60 13.54
CA TYR A 224 -15.27 11.00 12.14
C TYR A 224 -16.09 12.31 11.98
N LEU A 225 -16.94 12.65 12.94
CA LEU A 225 -17.69 13.92 12.93
C LEU A 225 -16.77 15.14 13.06
N GLU A 226 -15.56 14.97 13.59
CA GLU A 226 -14.59 16.05 13.72
C GLU A 226 -14.11 16.58 12.36
N LEU A 227 -14.20 15.77 11.32
CA LEU A 227 -13.89 16.22 9.95
C LEU A 227 -14.85 17.32 9.47
N LYS A 228 -16.09 17.39 10.01
CA LYS A 228 -17.04 18.45 9.66
C LYS A 228 -16.58 19.84 10.11
N THR A 229 -15.71 19.91 11.09
CA THR A 229 -15.15 21.16 11.64
C THR A 229 -13.70 21.38 11.24
N ALA A 230 -13.13 20.48 10.46
CA ALA A 230 -11.79 20.63 9.92
C ALA A 230 -11.75 21.76 8.87
N THR A 231 -10.73 22.62 8.96
CA THR A 231 -10.53 23.70 7.97
C THR A 231 -9.93 23.18 6.67
N SER A 232 -9.25 22.05 6.71
CA SER A 232 -8.62 21.39 5.57
C SER A 232 -8.39 19.92 5.87
N ALA A 233 -8.45 19.06 4.85
CA ALA A 233 -8.07 17.66 4.95
C ALA A 233 -7.31 17.23 3.68
N TRP A 234 -6.38 16.28 3.82
CA TRP A 234 -5.66 15.72 2.69
C TRP A 234 -5.25 14.27 2.98
N LEU A 235 -4.89 13.56 1.93
CA LEU A 235 -4.48 12.17 1.95
C LEU A 235 -3.03 12.03 1.51
N THR A 236 -2.34 11.03 2.06
CA THR A 236 -0.96 10.68 1.72
C THR A 236 -0.85 9.20 1.38
N SER A 237 -0.32 8.90 0.22
CA SER A 237 -0.09 7.52 -0.26
C SER A 237 1.37 7.32 -0.68
#